data_cdf8337c51faf5361af05a679bf04532
#
_entry.id   cdf8337c51faf5361af05a679bf04532
#
_cell.length_a   1.000
_cell.length_b   1.000
_cell.length_c   1.000
_cell.angle_alpha   90.00
_cell.angle_beta   90.00
_cell.angle_gamma   90.00
#
_symmetry.space_group_name_H-M   'P 1'
#
loop_
_entity.id
_entity.type
_entity.pdbx_description
1 polymer ?
#
loop_
_entity_poly.entity_id
_entity_poly.type
_entity_poly.pdbx_seq_one_letter_code
_entity_poly.pdbx_strand_id
1 'polypeptide(L)'
;MEFVYLGTAAAEGWPALFCSCNACLQAREKGGRNVRGRSQALVDGELLLDLPADTFSRTLEGRLDLTAVRHCLITHSHSDHLYPADLEMRRTGFAHPADSRPFVLYGTKTAGREIRSVLKKYGLEQDGRVHFQPIRPFE
;
A
#
# COMPACT_ATOMS: atom_id res chain seq x y z
N MET A 1 19.93 -7.90 1.22
CA MET A 1 18.80 -7.14 0.66
C MET A 1 17.87 -8.14 0.00
N GLU A 2 16.68 -8.27 0.53
CA GLU A 2 15.60 -9.09 -0.02
C GLU A 2 14.58 -8.15 -0.71
N PHE A 3 14.10 -8.53 -1.89
CA PHE A 3 13.10 -7.78 -2.64
C PHE A 3 11.96 -8.71 -3.04
N VAL A 4 10.78 -8.48 -2.49
CA VAL A 4 9.59 -9.33 -2.70
C VAL A 4 8.55 -8.57 -3.50
N TYR A 5 8.20 -9.08 -4.69
CA TYR A 5 7.06 -8.56 -5.46
C TYR A 5 5.74 -9.05 -4.84
N LEU A 6 4.91 -8.12 -4.41
CA LEU A 6 3.58 -8.40 -3.87
C LEU A 6 2.50 -8.29 -4.95
N GLY A 7 2.72 -7.44 -5.96
CA GLY A 7 1.84 -7.28 -7.11
C GLY A 7 2.56 -6.65 -8.28
N THR A 8 2.11 -6.96 -9.51
CA THR A 8 2.80 -6.57 -10.75
C THR A 8 1.82 -6.15 -11.86
N ALA A 9 0.53 -5.99 -11.57
CA ALA A 9 -0.45 -5.50 -12.53
C ALA A 9 -0.54 -3.95 -12.48
N ALA A 10 -1.14 -3.38 -13.51
CA ALA A 10 -1.55 -2.00 -13.58
C ALA A 10 -2.89 -1.76 -12.84
N ALA A 11 -3.48 -0.59 -13.02
CA ALA A 11 -4.66 -0.13 -12.28
C ALA A 11 -5.86 -1.08 -12.31
N GLU A 12 -6.08 -1.74 -13.44
CA GLU A 12 -7.18 -2.67 -13.64
C GLU A 12 -6.99 -4.02 -12.94
N GLY A 13 -5.78 -4.36 -12.51
CA GLY A 13 -5.43 -5.69 -12.02
C GLY A 13 -5.36 -6.74 -13.13
N TRP A 14 -5.04 -7.99 -12.78
CA TRP A 14 -5.10 -9.11 -13.71
C TRP A 14 -5.60 -10.38 -12.99
N PRO A 15 -6.72 -11.01 -13.43
CA PRO A 15 -7.64 -10.58 -14.48
C PRO A 15 -8.25 -9.20 -14.17
N ALA A 16 -8.51 -8.40 -15.22
CA ALA A 16 -8.93 -7.02 -15.04
C ALA A 16 -10.35 -6.92 -14.47
N LEU A 17 -10.56 -5.89 -13.63
CA LEU A 17 -11.88 -5.52 -13.12
C LEU A 17 -12.86 -5.29 -14.28
N PHE A 18 -14.08 -5.77 -14.13
CA PHE A 18 -15.16 -5.62 -15.12
C PHE A 18 -14.87 -6.24 -16.50
N CYS A 19 -13.79 -7.02 -16.66
CA CYS A 19 -13.44 -7.63 -17.94
C CYS A 19 -13.88 -9.09 -18.02
N SER A 20 -14.59 -9.44 -19.11
CA SER A 20 -15.04 -10.80 -19.44
C SER A 20 -14.43 -11.35 -20.73
N CYS A 21 -13.32 -10.78 -21.21
CA CYS A 21 -12.63 -11.33 -22.37
C CYS A 21 -12.05 -12.72 -22.08
N ASN A 22 -11.80 -13.51 -23.13
CA ASN A 22 -11.32 -14.89 -22.99
C ASN A 22 -10.05 -14.99 -22.13
N ALA A 23 -9.10 -14.07 -22.28
CA ALA A 23 -7.87 -14.06 -21.48
C ALA A 23 -8.14 -13.85 -19.98
N CYS A 24 -9.04 -12.93 -19.62
CA CYS A 24 -9.43 -12.71 -18.22
C CYS A 24 -10.22 -13.88 -17.64
N LEU A 25 -11.08 -14.52 -18.43
CA LEU A 25 -11.81 -15.72 -18.00
C LEU A 25 -10.86 -16.88 -17.74
N GLN A 26 -9.93 -17.13 -18.64
CA GLN A 26 -8.89 -18.16 -18.46
C GLN A 26 -7.98 -17.87 -17.26
N ALA A 27 -7.62 -16.60 -17.02
CA ALA A 27 -6.80 -16.23 -15.87
C ALA A 27 -7.52 -16.51 -14.55
N ARG A 28 -8.84 -16.24 -14.47
CA ARG A 28 -9.66 -16.59 -13.30
C ARG A 28 -9.75 -18.09 -13.07
N GLU A 29 -9.98 -18.85 -14.14
CA GLU A 29 -10.08 -20.32 -14.08
C GLU A 29 -8.76 -20.96 -13.62
N LYS A 30 -7.63 -20.54 -14.18
CA LYS A 30 -6.31 -21.11 -13.87
C LYS A 30 -5.79 -20.66 -12.49
N GLY A 31 -6.16 -19.48 -12.04
CA GLY A 31 -5.71 -18.95 -10.74
C GLY A 31 -4.18 -18.84 -10.58
N GLY A 32 -3.70 -18.86 -9.34
CA GLY A 32 -2.27 -18.86 -9.01
C GLY A 32 -1.51 -17.70 -9.66
N ARG A 33 -0.41 -17.98 -10.38
CA ARG A 33 0.41 -16.96 -11.05
C ARG A 33 -0.29 -16.17 -12.15
N ASN A 34 -1.47 -16.63 -12.58
CA ASN A 34 -2.29 -15.92 -13.56
C ASN A 34 -3.14 -14.81 -12.90
N VAL A 35 -3.11 -14.68 -11.58
CA VAL A 35 -3.78 -13.59 -10.87
C VAL A 35 -2.73 -12.64 -10.31
N ARG A 36 -2.84 -11.35 -10.65
CA ARG A 36 -1.89 -10.32 -10.23
C ARG A 36 -2.63 -9.11 -9.71
N GLY A 37 -2.37 -8.75 -8.45
CA GLY A 37 -2.81 -7.48 -7.90
C GLY A 37 -1.97 -6.32 -8.42
N ARG A 38 -2.40 -5.10 -8.10
CA ARG A 38 -1.74 -3.84 -8.46
C ARG A 38 -0.31 -3.78 -7.92
N SER A 39 0.53 -2.96 -8.56
CA SER A 39 1.95 -2.85 -8.27
C SER A 39 2.24 -2.57 -6.80
N GLN A 40 3.05 -3.42 -6.19
CA GLN A 40 3.57 -3.25 -4.83
C GLN A 40 4.77 -4.16 -4.61
N ALA A 41 5.74 -3.71 -3.83
CA ALA A 41 6.86 -4.55 -3.41
C ALA A 41 7.24 -4.27 -1.95
N LEU A 42 7.95 -5.24 -1.36
CA LEU A 42 8.47 -5.15 -0.01
C LEU A 42 10.00 -5.35 -0.06
N VAL A 43 10.74 -4.51 0.65
CA VAL A 43 12.20 -4.57 0.73
C VAL A 43 12.60 -4.83 2.18
N ASP A 44 13.41 -5.87 2.39
CA ASP A 44 13.95 -6.30 3.69
C ASP A 44 12.88 -6.44 4.80
N GLY A 45 11.62 -6.68 4.45
CA GLY A 45 10.51 -6.82 5.38
C GLY A 45 10.03 -5.51 6.04
N GLU A 46 10.67 -4.38 5.80
CA GLU A 46 10.43 -3.12 6.52
C GLU A 46 10.01 -1.94 5.64
N LEU A 47 10.46 -1.90 4.38
CA LEU A 47 10.14 -0.83 3.43
C LEU A 47 9.16 -1.32 2.38
N LEU A 48 7.98 -0.73 2.38
CA LEU A 48 6.96 -0.97 1.36
C LEU A 48 7.10 0.03 0.21
N LEU A 49 7.00 -0.44 -1.01
CA LEU A 49 6.89 0.40 -2.20
C LEU A 49 5.43 0.38 -2.65
N ASP A 50 4.80 1.55 -2.62
CA ASP A 50 3.39 1.81 -2.86
C ASP A 50 2.40 1.19 -1.83
N LEU A 51 1.22 1.78 -1.76
CA LEU A 51 0.15 1.41 -0.83
C LEU A 51 -1.20 1.33 -1.57
N PRO A 52 -1.38 0.38 -2.51
CA PRO A 52 -2.66 0.18 -3.20
C PRO A 52 -3.71 -0.45 -2.28
N ALA A 53 -4.97 -0.42 -2.66
CA ALA A 53 -6.07 -1.07 -1.92
C ALA A 53 -5.88 -2.60 -1.78
N ASP A 54 -5.11 -3.22 -2.69
CA ASP A 54 -4.73 -4.64 -2.62
C ASP A 54 -3.88 -4.99 -1.38
N THR A 55 -3.31 -3.99 -0.70
CA THR A 55 -2.50 -4.17 0.52
C THR A 55 -3.26 -4.96 1.58
N PHE A 56 -4.55 -4.69 1.75
CA PHE A 56 -5.39 -5.41 2.70
C PHE A 56 -5.49 -6.92 2.39
N SER A 57 -5.76 -7.29 1.14
CA SER A 57 -5.85 -8.71 0.76
C SER A 57 -4.53 -9.45 0.95
N ARG A 58 -3.39 -8.79 0.66
CA ARG A 58 -2.06 -9.37 0.87
C ARG A 58 -1.73 -9.65 2.32
N THR A 59 -2.25 -8.81 3.22
CA THR A 59 -2.16 -9.06 4.66
C THR A 59 -2.98 -10.27 5.08
N LEU A 60 -4.22 -10.41 4.57
CA LEU A 60 -5.06 -11.57 4.84
C LEU A 60 -4.49 -12.88 4.28
N GLU A 61 -3.82 -12.80 3.13
CA GLU A 61 -3.14 -13.94 2.50
C GLU A 61 -1.83 -14.36 3.22
N GLY A 62 -1.41 -13.63 4.25
CA GLY A 62 -0.14 -13.86 4.96
C GLY A 62 1.11 -13.53 4.13
N ARG A 63 0.97 -12.78 3.04
CA ARG A 63 2.07 -12.37 2.16
C ARG A 63 2.74 -11.06 2.58
N LEU A 64 2.08 -10.31 3.46
CA LEU A 64 2.55 -9.03 3.96
C LEU A 64 2.19 -8.89 5.44
N ASP A 65 3.19 -8.68 6.28
CA ASP A 65 3.00 -8.29 7.67
C ASP A 65 3.19 -6.78 7.83
N LEU A 66 2.08 -6.03 7.82
CA LEU A 66 2.11 -4.58 8.03
C LEU A 66 2.55 -4.18 9.44
N THR A 67 2.59 -5.08 10.40
CA THR A 67 3.07 -4.77 11.76
C THR A 67 4.58 -4.63 11.80
N ALA A 68 5.30 -5.29 10.90
CA ALA A 68 6.75 -5.19 10.74
C ALA A 68 7.17 -3.99 9.87
N VAL A 69 6.30 -3.53 8.94
CA VAL A 69 6.62 -2.44 8.01
C VAL A 69 6.69 -1.11 8.76
N ARG A 70 7.79 -0.37 8.54
CA ARG A 70 8.06 0.93 9.15
C ARG A 70 7.98 2.09 8.17
N HIS A 71 8.30 1.83 6.93
CA HIS A 71 8.46 2.83 5.88
C HIS A 71 7.63 2.46 4.66
N CYS A 72 7.05 3.46 4.01
CA CYS A 72 6.37 3.29 2.74
C CYS A 72 6.75 4.41 1.76
N LEU A 73 7.33 4.05 0.65
CA LEU A 73 7.67 4.98 -0.42
C LEU A 73 6.57 4.94 -1.49
N ILE A 74 5.89 6.06 -1.68
CA ILE A 74 4.85 6.22 -2.71
C ILE A 74 5.49 6.76 -3.98
N THR A 75 5.46 5.97 -5.03
CA THR A 75 6.04 6.34 -6.34
C THR A 75 5.26 7.49 -6.97
N HIS A 76 3.93 7.43 -6.94
CA HIS A 76 3.05 8.50 -7.41
C HIS A 76 1.62 8.35 -6.83
N SER A 77 0.74 9.33 -7.11
CA SER A 77 -0.56 9.46 -6.45
C SER A 77 -1.74 8.79 -7.18
N HIS A 78 -1.52 7.96 -8.19
CA HIS A 78 -2.63 7.22 -8.79
C HIS A 78 -3.20 6.20 -7.80
N SER A 79 -4.50 5.94 -7.89
CA SER A 79 -5.23 5.10 -6.93
C SER A 79 -4.79 3.62 -6.88
N ASP A 80 -4.11 3.17 -7.91
CA ASP A 80 -3.51 1.84 -7.98
C ASP A 80 -2.12 1.75 -7.30
N HIS A 81 -1.56 2.89 -6.90
CA HIS A 81 -0.32 3.00 -6.14
C HIS A 81 -0.54 3.61 -4.75
N LEU A 82 -1.59 4.42 -4.56
CA LEU A 82 -1.88 5.07 -3.29
C LEU A 82 -3.38 4.97 -2.96
N TYR A 83 -3.70 4.22 -1.92
CA TYR A 83 -5.02 4.15 -1.30
C TYR A 83 -4.92 4.55 0.19
N PRO A 84 -4.90 5.85 0.48
CA PRO A 84 -4.58 6.34 1.83
C PRO A 84 -5.69 6.10 2.84
N ALA A 85 -6.90 5.69 2.41
CA ALA A 85 -8.01 5.43 3.32
C ALA A 85 -7.67 4.35 4.37
N ASP A 86 -6.86 3.35 4.02
CA ASP A 86 -6.48 2.28 4.94
C ASP A 86 -5.60 2.76 6.10
N LEU A 87 -4.99 3.96 6.00
CA LEU A 87 -4.24 4.56 7.10
C LEU A 87 -5.13 4.82 8.33
N GLU A 88 -6.43 4.99 8.15
CA GLU A 88 -7.39 5.10 9.25
C GLU A 88 -7.27 3.94 10.24
N MET A 89 -6.93 2.75 9.75
CA MET A 89 -6.82 1.55 10.58
C MET A 89 -5.66 1.62 11.59
N ARG A 90 -4.75 2.59 11.48
CA ARG A 90 -3.69 2.81 12.48
C ARG A 90 -4.13 3.67 13.68
N ARG A 91 -5.33 4.22 13.68
CA ARG A 91 -5.82 5.05 14.81
C ARG A 91 -6.00 4.23 16.09
N THR A 92 -5.98 4.92 17.21
CA THR A 92 -6.26 4.34 18.53
C THR A 92 -7.61 3.62 18.55
N GLY A 93 -7.65 2.41 19.09
CA GLY A 93 -8.85 1.57 19.14
C GLY A 93 -9.00 0.60 17.95
N PHE A 94 -8.24 0.80 16.84
CA PHE A 94 -8.21 -0.13 15.70
C PHE A 94 -6.92 -0.94 15.67
N ALA A 95 -5.76 -0.29 15.82
CA ALA A 95 -4.47 -0.96 15.82
C ALA A 95 -3.79 -0.87 17.18
N HIS A 96 -3.16 -1.97 17.59
CA HIS A 96 -2.32 -2.08 18.77
C HIS A 96 -0.90 -2.47 18.34
N PRO A 97 -0.10 -1.51 17.82
CA PRO A 97 1.27 -1.80 17.38
C PRO A 97 2.13 -2.23 18.58
N ALA A 98 3.09 -3.12 18.34
CA ALA A 98 3.99 -3.65 19.37
C ALA A 98 4.89 -2.57 19.99
N ASP A 99 5.11 -1.47 19.28
CA ASP A 99 5.89 -0.32 19.74
C ASP A 99 5.23 1.01 19.32
N SER A 100 5.75 2.12 19.83
CA SER A 100 5.23 3.48 19.58
C SER A 100 5.78 4.13 18.31
N ARG A 101 6.61 3.42 17.51
CA ARG A 101 7.21 4.00 16.30
C ARG A 101 6.15 4.32 15.25
N PRO A 102 6.22 5.48 14.61
CA PRO A 102 5.29 5.83 13.55
C PRO A 102 5.50 4.97 12.29
N PHE A 103 4.44 4.83 11.51
CA PHE A 103 4.54 4.42 10.11
C PHE A 103 4.84 5.67 9.27
N VAL A 104 5.96 5.68 8.57
CA VAL A 104 6.42 6.85 7.83
C VAL A 104 6.19 6.65 6.33
N LEU A 105 5.40 7.53 5.73
CA LEU A 105 5.21 7.56 4.28
C LEU A 105 6.11 8.63 3.65
N TYR A 106 6.74 8.27 2.55
CA TYR A 106 7.56 9.16 1.73
C TYR A 106 6.90 9.31 0.36
N GLY A 107 6.94 10.50 -0.21
CA GLY A 107 6.39 10.72 -1.55
C GLY A 107 6.40 12.17 -2.00
N THR A 108 5.87 12.40 -3.20
CA THR A 108 5.77 13.75 -3.77
C THR A 108 4.78 14.62 -3.00
N LYS A 109 4.83 15.94 -3.20
CA LYS A 109 3.84 16.88 -2.64
C LYS A 109 2.40 16.53 -3.06
N THR A 110 2.21 15.96 -4.25
CA THR A 110 0.89 15.55 -4.75
C THR A 110 0.35 14.38 -3.95
N ALA A 111 1.11 13.30 -3.78
CA ALA A 111 0.75 12.19 -2.90
C ALA A 111 0.48 12.67 -1.45
N GLY A 112 1.31 13.59 -0.96
CA GLY A 112 1.18 14.16 0.37
C GLY A 112 -0.12 14.93 0.61
N ARG A 113 -0.75 15.51 -0.41
CA ARG A 113 -2.07 16.16 -0.24
C ARG A 113 -3.15 15.15 0.12
N GLU A 114 -3.18 14.02 -0.57
CA GLU A 114 -4.15 12.96 -0.32
C GLU A 114 -3.90 12.29 1.05
N ILE A 115 -2.66 11.95 1.34
CA ILE A 115 -2.26 11.36 2.62
C ILE A 115 -2.65 12.29 3.76
N ARG A 116 -2.24 13.56 3.75
CA ARG A 116 -2.54 14.52 4.82
C ARG A 116 -4.03 14.77 5.03
N SER A 117 -4.83 14.67 3.96
CA SER A 117 -6.29 14.75 4.10
C SER A 117 -6.83 13.68 5.05
N VAL A 118 -6.34 12.44 4.90
CA VAL A 118 -6.71 11.32 5.76
C VAL A 118 -6.11 11.47 7.15
N LEU A 119 -4.81 11.83 7.25
CA LEU A 119 -4.15 12.02 8.54
C LEU A 119 -4.86 13.08 9.39
N LYS A 120 -5.25 14.21 8.78
CA LYS A 120 -6.00 15.29 9.43
C LYS A 120 -7.39 14.83 9.86
N LYS A 121 -8.10 14.13 8.98
CA LYS A 121 -9.47 13.65 9.26
C LYS A 121 -9.52 12.78 10.51
N TYR A 122 -8.49 11.96 10.75
CA TYR A 122 -8.47 10.98 11.83
C TYR A 122 -7.46 11.27 12.94
N GLY A 123 -6.80 12.43 12.93
CA GLY A 123 -5.85 12.85 13.95
C GLY A 123 -4.55 12.03 14.04
N LEU A 124 -4.21 11.26 13.00
CA LEU A 124 -3.14 10.26 13.02
C LEU A 124 -1.73 10.85 13.16
N GLU A 125 -1.53 12.08 12.68
CA GLU A 125 -0.24 12.76 12.76
C GLU A 125 -0.01 13.34 14.15
N GLN A 126 -1.08 13.88 14.79
CA GLN A 126 -1.03 14.40 16.16
C GLN A 126 -0.80 13.27 17.17
N ASP A 127 -1.37 12.10 16.92
CA ASP A 127 -1.17 10.91 17.75
C ASP A 127 0.22 10.27 17.58
N GLY A 128 1.07 10.81 16.68
CA GLY A 128 2.40 10.28 16.38
C GLY A 128 2.40 8.90 15.70
N ARG A 129 1.27 8.44 15.19
CA ARG A 129 1.10 7.08 14.64
C ARG A 129 1.49 6.97 13.19
N VAL A 130 1.31 8.04 12.41
CA VAL A 130 1.63 8.11 11.00
C VAL A 130 2.27 9.45 10.69
N HIS A 131 3.38 9.45 9.95
CA HIS A 131 4.03 10.65 9.46
C HIS A 131 4.13 10.63 7.95
N PHE A 132 4.00 11.80 7.33
CA PHE A 132 4.30 11.98 5.93
C PHE A 132 5.52 12.90 5.74
N GLN A 133 6.55 12.36 5.10
CA GLN A 133 7.77 13.04 4.73
C GLN A 133 7.79 13.33 3.23
N PRO A 134 7.67 14.59 2.80
CA PRO A 134 7.83 14.92 1.38
C PRO A 134 9.28 14.72 0.93
N ILE A 135 9.45 14.13 -0.24
CA ILE A 135 10.74 14.00 -0.90
C ILE A 135 10.79 14.89 -2.16
N ARG A 136 11.99 15.35 -2.50
CA ARG A 136 12.26 16.08 -3.72
C ARG A 136 13.13 15.25 -4.67
N PRO A 137 13.12 15.56 -5.96
CA PRO A 137 14.05 14.91 -6.88
C PRO A 137 15.50 15.05 -6.38
N PHE A 138 16.24 13.94 -6.42
CA PHE A 138 17.67 13.88 -6.04
C PHE A 138 17.97 14.12 -4.54
N GLU A 139 16.99 13.91 -3.66
CA GLU A 139 17.19 13.82 -2.21
C GLU A 139 17.33 12.37 -1.75
#